data_40a2def93028cbe5326536fb59f49b6e
#
_entry.id   40a2def93028cbe5326536fb59f49b6e
#
_cell.length_a   1.000
_cell.length_b   1.000
_cell.length_c   1.000
_cell.angle_alpha   90.00
_cell.angle_beta   90.00
_cell.angle_gamma   90.00
#
_symmetry.space_group_name_H-M   'P 1'
#
loop_
_entity.id
_entity.type
_entity.pdbx_description
1 polymer ?
#
loop_
_entity_poly.entity_id
_entity_poly.type
_entity_poly.pdbx_seq_one_letter_code
_entity_poly.pdbx_strand_id
1 'polypeptide(L)'
;YEISLGLVGSEMCIRDSGYPGGQTIPFYDMLYDADMDHILVRHEQCAAHAADGFARASGKVGVCLATSGPGATNLVTGIATAYMDSSPIIAITGQVPTHLIGNDAFQEADIIGITMPITKHSFQPKDPNLIPSIVKTSFEIAESGRPGPVLIDVPKEIQEGELDSFDDSLISTPGYNPTLKGNIKQVRKARDLIRESKKPIILAGAGVILANASQELKELSYLINAPVMTSLLGKGAIDETDDMALGMLGMHGRKVANDSINESDLIIAVGIRFSDRATGRLDSFAPNSKIIHIDIDPAEIGKNVDVDLPIVGDAKNVLSSLNNVLKDYESNEDAKKWVKLLIERKKECFPRVTYDDIPLKPQSVIREISEVLTPDSILTTDVGQNQMWAAHFYDTQKPRKFISSGGLGTMGFGLPAAIGAKVACPEDPVVSINGDGGFLMVCQELATIKDYDIPVIAVVLENRTLGMVYQWQNLLYNGRYSETKLGTSPDFVKLAESFGVNATRITKPGETKVALKSAIKDNEPILLDVIIDKDETLPMVPPGAAIDEMIGEYKLEKDV
;
A
#
# COMPACT_ATOMS: atom_id res chain seq x y z
N TYR A 1 8.46 -34.45 3.50
CA TYR A 1 7.01 -34.45 3.26
C TYR A 1 6.28 -33.63 4.32
N GLU A 2 6.57 -33.85 5.59
CA GLU A 2 5.90 -33.15 6.69
C GLU A 2 6.39 -31.71 6.92
N ILE A 3 7.61 -31.37 6.50
CA ILE A 3 8.17 -30.02 6.66
C ILE A 3 7.46 -29.02 5.75
N SER A 4 7.20 -29.37 4.49
CA SER A 4 6.45 -28.48 3.58
C SER A 4 4.98 -28.36 3.98
N LEU A 5 4.36 -29.44 4.48
CA LEU A 5 3.02 -29.39 5.08
C LEU A 5 3.01 -28.57 6.40
N GLY A 6 4.09 -28.64 7.19
CA GLY A 6 4.29 -27.81 8.36
C GLY A 6 4.52 -26.34 8.04
N LEU A 7 5.22 -26.05 6.94
CA LEU A 7 5.44 -24.68 6.43
C LEU A 7 4.13 -24.03 5.94
N VAL A 8 3.10 -24.82 5.63
CA VAL A 8 1.88 -24.35 4.97
C VAL A 8 0.60 -24.76 5.67
N GLY A 9 0.68 -25.21 6.89
CA GLY A 9 -0.42 -25.56 7.81
C GLY A 9 -1.86 -25.51 7.28
N SER A 10 -2.75 -26.33 7.82
CA SER A 10 -4.13 -26.56 7.41
C SER A 10 -5.07 -25.34 7.34
N GLU A 11 -4.61 -24.14 7.65
CA GLU A 11 -5.41 -22.92 7.64
C GLU A 11 -5.17 -22.01 6.43
N MET A 12 -4.29 -22.42 5.50
CA MET A 12 -3.87 -21.56 4.41
C MET A 12 -4.03 -22.21 3.04
N CYS A 13 -5.09 -21.85 2.35
CA CYS A 13 -5.08 -21.81 0.89
C CYS A 13 -4.10 -20.69 0.48
N ILE A 14 -2.79 -20.86 0.71
CA ILE A 14 -1.80 -19.89 0.32
C ILE A 14 -1.28 -20.26 -1.06
N ARG A 15 -1.41 -19.27 -1.92
CA ARG A 15 -0.61 -19.17 -3.13
C ARG A 15 0.62 -18.36 -2.75
N ASP A 16 1.79 -18.97 -2.80
CA ASP A 16 3.05 -18.27 -2.63
C ASP A 16 3.65 -17.91 -3.99
N SER A 17 4.69 -17.08 -3.97
CA SER A 17 5.45 -16.74 -5.16
C SER A 17 6.94 -16.80 -4.87
N GLY A 18 7.73 -17.22 -5.85
CA GLY A 18 9.16 -17.33 -5.61
C GLY A 18 10.00 -17.63 -6.84
N TYR A 19 11.29 -17.80 -6.59
CA TYR A 19 12.27 -18.17 -7.59
C TYR A 19 13.23 -19.22 -7.04
N PRO A 20 13.35 -20.43 -7.66
CA PRO A 20 14.17 -21.53 -7.17
C PRO A 20 15.67 -21.26 -7.36
N GLY A 21 16.47 -21.93 -6.52
CA GLY A 21 17.93 -21.96 -6.65
C GLY A 21 18.54 -23.08 -5.81
N GLY A 22 19.86 -23.22 -5.86
CA GLY A 22 20.58 -24.37 -5.30
C GLY A 22 20.30 -24.69 -3.83
N GLN A 23 20.03 -23.66 -3.02
CA GLN A 23 19.77 -23.84 -1.58
C GLN A 23 18.28 -23.99 -1.24
N THR A 24 17.39 -24.00 -2.22
CA THR A 24 15.94 -24.23 -2.03
C THR A 24 15.44 -25.44 -2.82
N ILE A 25 16.34 -26.19 -3.48
CA ILE A 25 15.95 -27.41 -4.22
C ILE A 25 15.15 -28.38 -3.34
N PRO A 26 15.55 -28.69 -2.08
CA PRO A 26 14.78 -29.62 -1.26
C PRO A 26 13.34 -29.12 -1.01
N PHE A 27 13.15 -27.81 -0.82
CA PHE A 27 11.82 -27.20 -0.67
C PHE A 27 10.98 -27.34 -1.95
N TYR A 28 11.57 -27.06 -3.13
CA TYR A 28 10.89 -27.18 -4.42
C TYR A 28 10.59 -28.63 -4.82
N ASP A 29 11.44 -29.59 -4.41
CA ASP A 29 11.16 -31.01 -4.57
C ASP A 29 9.89 -31.43 -3.82
N MET A 30 9.72 -30.90 -2.61
CA MET A 30 8.52 -31.15 -1.81
C MET A 30 7.27 -30.44 -2.35
N LEU A 31 7.42 -29.24 -2.95
CA LEU A 31 6.31 -28.55 -3.61
C LEU A 31 5.75 -29.33 -4.79
N TYR A 32 6.55 -30.16 -5.45
CA TYR A 32 6.10 -30.96 -6.59
C TYR A 32 4.98 -31.94 -6.22
N ASP A 33 5.03 -32.50 -5.01
CA ASP A 33 4.04 -33.43 -4.50
C ASP A 33 2.97 -32.78 -3.62
N ALA A 34 3.13 -31.49 -3.30
CA ALA A 34 2.20 -30.75 -2.46
C ALA A 34 1.02 -30.21 -3.30
N ASP A 35 -0.19 -30.27 -2.75
CA ASP A 35 -1.38 -29.61 -3.33
C ASP A 35 -1.36 -28.11 -2.98
N MET A 36 -0.38 -27.40 -3.57
CA MET A 36 -0.15 -25.99 -3.34
C MET A 36 0.09 -25.24 -4.65
N ASP A 37 -0.56 -24.10 -4.78
CA ASP A 37 -0.31 -23.20 -5.90
C ASP A 37 0.94 -22.34 -5.65
N HIS A 38 2.00 -22.58 -6.42
CA HIS A 38 3.21 -21.77 -6.42
C HIS A 38 3.34 -20.99 -7.73
N ILE A 39 3.62 -19.68 -7.65
CA ILE A 39 3.79 -18.81 -8.80
C ILE A 39 5.28 -18.51 -9.00
N LEU A 40 5.84 -19.01 -10.08
CA LEU A 40 7.22 -18.69 -10.48
C LEU A 40 7.26 -17.28 -11.07
N VAL A 41 7.76 -16.33 -10.30
CA VAL A 41 8.04 -14.96 -10.78
C VAL A 41 9.30 -14.92 -11.68
N ARG A 42 9.60 -13.77 -12.24
CA ARG A 42 10.81 -13.58 -13.07
C ARG A 42 11.90 -12.78 -12.36
N HIS A 43 11.61 -12.31 -11.15
CA HIS A 43 12.56 -11.66 -10.26
C HIS A 43 12.07 -11.74 -8.81
N GLU A 44 12.94 -12.02 -7.86
CA GLU A 44 12.57 -12.21 -6.45
C GLU A 44 11.95 -10.96 -5.80
N GLN A 45 12.38 -9.77 -6.18
CA GLN A 45 11.74 -8.52 -5.74
C GLN A 45 10.24 -8.53 -6.07
N CYS A 46 9.87 -9.07 -7.24
CA CYS A 46 8.48 -9.17 -7.66
C CYS A 46 7.70 -10.19 -6.82
N ALA A 47 8.34 -11.26 -6.33
CA ALA A 47 7.71 -12.18 -5.37
C ALA A 47 7.32 -11.44 -4.07
N ALA A 48 8.22 -10.65 -3.51
CA ALA A 48 7.93 -9.88 -2.30
C ALA A 48 6.84 -8.82 -2.52
N HIS A 49 6.81 -8.14 -3.68
CA HIS A 49 5.73 -7.21 -4.02
C HIS A 49 4.40 -7.90 -4.30
N ALA A 50 4.42 -9.10 -4.88
CA ALA A 50 3.20 -9.92 -5.05
C ALA A 50 2.66 -10.38 -3.69
N ALA A 51 3.52 -10.83 -2.78
CA ALA A 51 3.14 -11.15 -1.41
C ALA A 51 2.54 -9.93 -0.67
N ASP A 52 3.11 -8.73 -0.85
CA ASP A 52 2.58 -7.47 -0.32
C ASP A 52 1.20 -7.15 -0.92
N GLY A 53 1.04 -7.24 -2.24
CA GLY A 53 -0.24 -7.03 -2.92
C GLY A 53 -1.32 -8.02 -2.47
N PHE A 54 -0.96 -9.31 -2.31
CA PHE A 54 -1.82 -10.35 -1.76
C PHE A 54 -2.29 -9.99 -0.35
N ALA A 55 -1.35 -9.61 0.51
CA ALA A 55 -1.66 -9.29 1.91
C ALA A 55 -2.61 -8.09 2.03
N ARG A 56 -2.38 -7.04 1.26
CA ARG A 56 -3.24 -5.85 1.31
C ARG A 56 -4.63 -6.09 0.74
N ALA A 57 -4.74 -6.86 -0.34
CA ALA A 57 -6.03 -7.17 -0.95
C ALA A 57 -6.87 -8.12 -0.09
N SER A 58 -6.27 -9.21 0.41
CA SER A 58 -6.97 -10.25 1.17
C SER A 58 -7.14 -9.92 2.66
N GLY A 59 -6.19 -9.17 3.24
CA GLY A 59 -6.06 -9.00 4.69
C GLY A 59 -5.42 -10.20 5.40
N LYS A 60 -4.82 -11.13 4.66
CA LYS A 60 -4.08 -12.28 5.16
C LYS A 60 -2.58 -12.09 4.94
N VAL A 61 -1.74 -12.95 5.52
CA VAL A 61 -0.29 -12.91 5.30
C VAL A 61 0.06 -13.36 3.89
N GLY A 62 0.90 -12.58 3.19
CA GLY A 62 1.51 -13.00 1.93
C GLY A 62 2.82 -13.75 2.15
N VAL A 63 3.17 -14.68 1.27
CA VAL A 63 4.40 -15.46 1.38
C VAL A 63 5.23 -15.35 0.10
N CYS A 64 6.55 -15.17 0.25
CA CYS A 64 7.49 -15.21 -0.85
C CYS A 64 8.71 -16.07 -0.52
N LEU A 65 9.25 -16.72 -1.53
CA LEU A 65 10.36 -17.67 -1.41
C LEU A 65 11.51 -17.31 -2.35
N ALA A 66 12.74 -17.33 -1.85
CA ALA A 66 13.94 -17.15 -2.66
C ALA A 66 15.09 -18.04 -2.19
N THR A 67 16.02 -18.32 -3.09
CA THR A 67 17.26 -19.00 -2.73
C THR A 67 18.21 -18.08 -1.94
N SER A 68 19.34 -18.62 -1.48
CA SER A 68 20.39 -17.86 -0.78
C SER A 68 21.08 -16.80 -1.66
N GLY A 69 21.96 -16.03 -1.05
CA GLY A 69 22.83 -15.07 -1.76
C GLY A 69 22.03 -14.05 -2.57
N PRO A 70 22.21 -13.99 -3.90
CA PRO A 70 21.55 -12.98 -4.74
C PRO A 70 20.02 -13.11 -4.72
N GLY A 71 19.45 -14.32 -4.61
CA GLY A 71 18.00 -14.49 -4.50
C GLY A 71 17.45 -13.85 -3.23
N ALA A 72 18.06 -14.13 -2.09
CA ALA A 72 17.68 -13.53 -0.81
C ALA A 72 17.87 -12.02 -0.81
N THR A 73 19.00 -11.50 -1.33
CA THR A 73 19.25 -10.06 -1.38
C THR A 73 18.30 -9.31 -2.34
N ASN A 74 17.81 -9.96 -3.39
CA ASN A 74 16.80 -9.39 -4.28
C ASN A 74 15.44 -9.18 -3.60
N LEU A 75 15.13 -9.87 -2.49
CA LEU A 75 13.90 -9.64 -1.71
C LEU A 75 13.96 -8.35 -0.88
N VAL A 76 15.14 -7.82 -0.59
CA VAL A 76 15.34 -6.73 0.40
C VAL A 76 14.47 -5.52 0.12
N THR A 77 14.41 -5.05 -1.12
CA THR A 77 13.56 -3.90 -1.50
C THR A 77 12.08 -4.20 -1.22
N GLY A 78 11.59 -5.39 -1.56
CA GLY A 78 10.21 -5.76 -1.32
C GLY A 78 9.88 -5.90 0.18
N ILE A 79 10.78 -6.50 0.97
CA ILE A 79 10.66 -6.59 2.43
C ILE A 79 10.63 -5.18 3.05
N ALA A 80 11.52 -4.28 2.62
CA ALA A 80 11.55 -2.90 3.10
C ALA A 80 10.25 -2.14 2.75
N THR A 81 9.68 -2.38 1.56
CA THR A 81 8.39 -1.81 1.14
C THR A 81 7.27 -2.28 2.07
N ALA A 82 7.16 -3.58 2.30
CA ALA A 82 6.17 -4.16 3.20
C ALA A 82 6.33 -3.66 4.65
N TYR A 83 7.56 -3.53 5.14
CA TYR A 83 7.84 -2.99 6.47
C TYR A 83 7.38 -1.54 6.62
N MET A 84 7.74 -0.69 5.65
CA MET A 84 7.37 0.73 5.68
C MET A 84 5.86 0.94 5.57
N ASP A 85 5.15 0.04 4.90
CA ASP A 85 3.70 0.15 4.71
C ASP A 85 2.89 -0.73 5.68
N SER A 86 3.58 -1.42 6.63
CA SER A 86 2.97 -2.29 7.64
C SER A 86 2.17 -3.44 7.02
N SER A 87 2.70 -4.05 5.96
CA SER A 87 2.10 -5.19 5.27
C SER A 87 2.62 -6.50 5.86
N PRO A 88 1.75 -7.44 6.26
CA PRO A 88 2.17 -8.71 6.82
C PRO A 88 2.62 -9.65 5.70
N ILE A 89 3.92 -9.89 5.60
CA ILE A 89 4.48 -10.89 4.69
C ILE A 89 5.46 -11.80 5.43
N ILE A 90 5.61 -13.03 4.94
CA ILE A 90 6.67 -13.95 5.33
C ILE A 90 7.59 -14.12 4.13
N ALA A 91 8.86 -13.79 4.32
CA ALA A 91 9.92 -14.05 3.36
C ALA A 91 10.68 -15.31 3.82
N ILE A 92 10.68 -16.34 3.00
CA ILE A 92 11.42 -17.57 3.24
C ILE A 92 12.65 -17.56 2.33
N THR A 93 13.84 -17.69 2.92
CA THR A 93 15.09 -17.78 2.17
C THR A 93 15.79 -19.11 2.43
N GLY A 94 16.35 -19.69 1.38
CA GLY A 94 17.32 -20.76 1.55
C GLY A 94 18.65 -20.19 2.04
N GLN A 95 19.40 -20.98 2.80
CA GLN A 95 20.75 -20.64 3.26
C GLN A 95 21.72 -21.78 2.96
N VAL A 96 22.99 -21.46 2.88
CA VAL A 96 24.05 -22.46 2.81
C VAL A 96 24.02 -23.35 4.04
N PRO A 97 24.54 -24.61 3.98
CA PRO A 97 24.59 -25.47 5.15
C PRO A 97 25.22 -24.79 6.37
N THR A 98 24.68 -25.05 7.55
CA THR A 98 25.07 -24.39 8.82
C THR A 98 26.58 -24.38 9.07
N HIS A 99 27.30 -25.48 8.73
CA HIS A 99 28.74 -25.56 8.90
C HIS A 99 29.55 -24.67 7.95
N LEU A 100 28.94 -24.13 6.91
CA LEU A 100 29.55 -23.20 5.94
C LEU A 100 29.26 -21.73 6.24
N ILE A 101 28.27 -21.44 7.09
CA ILE A 101 27.91 -20.07 7.44
C ILE A 101 29.10 -19.34 8.09
N GLY A 102 29.45 -18.16 7.57
CA GLY A 102 30.60 -17.37 8.00
C GLY A 102 31.93 -17.77 7.37
N ASN A 103 31.92 -18.64 6.34
CA ASN A 103 33.11 -19.11 5.65
C ASN A 103 33.21 -18.64 4.18
N ASP A 104 32.47 -17.59 3.80
CA ASP A 104 32.42 -17.05 2.43
C ASP A 104 32.03 -18.13 1.38
N ALA A 105 31.09 -18.98 1.74
CA ALA A 105 30.60 -20.04 0.86
C ALA A 105 29.91 -19.47 -0.38
N PHE A 106 29.87 -20.24 -1.47
CA PHE A 106 29.21 -19.81 -2.71
C PHE A 106 27.74 -19.49 -2.47
N GLN A 107 27.32 -18.29 -2.84
CA GLN A 107 25.99 -17.73 -2.62
C GLN A 107 25.58 -17.64 -1.13
N GLU A 108 26.55 -17.48 -0.24
CA GLU A 108 26.26 -17.10 1.15
C GLU A 108 25.95 -15.58 1.23
N ALA A 109 24.98 -15.22 2.04
CA ALA A 109 24.72 -13.85 2.46
C ALA A 109 24.15 -13.85 3.88
N ASP A 110 24.59 -12.91 4.72
CA ASP A 110 23.97 -12.67 6.02
C ASP A 110 22.63 -11.91 5.83
N ILE A 111 21.64 -12.63 5.32
CA ILE A 111 20.34 -12.03 5.02
C ILE A 111 19.61 -11.57 6.29
N ILE A 112 19.84 -12.22 7.42
CA ILE A 112 19.30 -11.79 8.71
C ILE A 112 19.88 -10.42 9.11
N GLY A 113 21.19 -10.27 9.05
CA GLY A 113 21.84 -8.99 9.33
C GLY A 113 21.38 -7.87 8.38
N ILE A 114 21.24 -8.18 7.08
CA ILE A 114 20.77 -7.24 6.05
C ILE A 114 19.32 -6.80 6.31
N THR A 115 18.44 -7.72 6.70
CA THR A 115 16.99 -7.45 6.83
C THR A 115 16.56 -7.10 8.27
N MET A 116 17.42 -7.19 9.26
CA MET A 116 17.11 -6.90 10.65
C MET A 116 16.39 -5.55 10.86
N PRO A 117 16.78 -4.43 10.23
CA PRO A 117 16.11 -3.14 10.41
C PRO A 117 14.77 -3.02 9.66
N ILE A 118 14.44 -3.97 8.80
CA ILE A 118 13.26 -3.95 7.93
C ILE A 118 12.33 -5.16 8.13
N THR A 119 12.51 -5.90 9.22
CA THR A 119 11.64 -7.02 9.63
C THR A 119 11.17 -6.85 11.06
N LYS A 120 10.03 -7.41 11.40
CA LYS A 120 9.57 -7.50 12.78
C LYS A 120 10.36 -8.53 13.58
N HIS A 121 10.69 -9.62 12.91
CA HIS A 121 11.49 -10.71 13.47
C HIS A 121 12.14 -11.51 12.35
N SER A 122 13.20 -12.25 12.70
CA SER A 122 13.87 -13.18 11.80
C SER A 122 14.19 -14.48 12.53
N PHE A 123 13.95 -15.59 11.87
CA PHE A 123 14.28 -16.93 12.37
C PHE A 123 15.32 -17.60 11.48
N GLN A 124 16.23 -18.36 12.10
CA GLN A 124 17.11 -19.30 11.42
C GLN A 124 17.06 -20.62 12.19
N PRO A 125 16.22 -21.59 11.75
CA PRO A 125 16.10 -22.87 12.42
C PRO A 125 17.42 -23.64 12.37
N LYS A 126 17.74 -24.32 13.49
CA LYS A 126 18.91 -25.21 13.63
C LYS A 126 18.51 -26.67 13.82
N ASP A 127 17.22 -26.93 13.90
CA ASP A 127 16.62 -28.24 14.08
C ASP A 127 15.34 -28.30 13.23
N PRO A 128 15.19 -29.30 12.37
CA PRO A 128 13.98 -29.48 11.55
C PRO A 128 12.70 -29.52 12.39
N ASN A 129 12.73 -30.10 13.60
CA ASN A 129 11.57 -30.17 14.50
C ASN A 129 11.02 -28.82 14.94
N LEU A 130 11.80 -27.75 14.82
CA LEU A 130 11.35 -26.39 15.17
C LEU A 130 10.59 -25.69 14.03
N ILE A 131 10.65 -26.20 12.80
CA ILE A 131 10.08 -25.51 11.64
C ILE A 131 8.57 -25.27 11.79
N PRO A 132 7.73 -26.24 12.17
CA PRO A 132 6.29 -26.00 12.30
C PRO A 132 5.97 -24.89 13.30
N SER A 133 6.63 -24.89 14.46
CA SER A 133 6.49 -23.87 15.50
C SER A 133 6.98 -22.49 15.02
N ILE A 134 8.11 -22.43 14.30
CA ILE A 134 8.66 -21.18 13.73
C ILE A 134 7.68 -20.60 12.71
N VAL A 135 7.17 -21.42 11.81
CA VAL A 135 6.22 -20.95 10.79
C VAL A 135 4.97 -20.37 11.45
N LYS A 136 4.31 -21.11 12.32
CA LYS A 136 3.11 -20.64 13.02
C LYS A 136 3.37 -19.34 13.80
N THR A 137 4.50 -19.28 14.51
CA THR A 137 4.90 -18.08 15.25
C THR A 137 5.19 -16.90 14.30
N SER A 138 5.74 -17.15 13.12
CA SER A 138 6.00 -16.14 12.11
C SER A 138 4.70 -15.49 11.60
N PHE A 139 3.65 -16.29 11.36
CA PHE A 139 2.33 -15.77 11.01
C PHE A 139 1.75 -14.92 12.12
N GLU A 140 1.76 -15.41 13.36
CA GLU A 140 1.29 -14.65 14.53
C GLU A 140 2.02 -13.32 14.68
N ILE A 141 3.35 -13.30 14.54
CA ILE A 141 4.15 -12.06 14.62
C ILE A 141 3.84 -11.14 13.45
N ALA A 142 3.72 -11.65 12.22
CA ALA A 142 3.47 -10.83 11.04
C ALA A 142 2.15 -10.08 11.13
N GLU A 143 1.08 -10.69 11.64
CA GLU A 143 -0.26 -10.13 11.73
C GLU A 143 -0.51 -9.30 12.99
N SER A 144 0.05 -9.69 14.12
CA SER A 144 -0.28 -9.10 15.43
C SER A 144 0.36 -7.73 15.65
N GLY A 145 -0.27 -6.90 16.48
CA GLY A 145 0.19 -5.53 16.73
C GLY A 145 0.19 -4.70 15.44
N ARG A 146 1.25 -3.92 15.20
CA ARG A 146 1.49 -3.33 13.88
C ARG A 146 1.95 -4.43 12.95
N PRO A 147 1.21 -4.75 11.87
CA PRO A 147 1.62 -5.79 10.92
C PRO A 147 2.97 -5.47 10.25
N GLY A 148 3.63 -6.50 9.75
CA GLY A 148 4.90 -6.32 9.02
C GLY A 148 5.61 -7.61 8.70
N PRO A 149 6.71 -7.56 7.95
CA PRO A 149 7.42 -8.72 7.45
C PRO A 149 8.16 -9.52 8.54
N VAL A 150 8.18 -10.83 8.35
CA VAL A 150 9.02 -11.77 9.11
C VAL A 150 9.87 -12.55 8.12
N LEU A 151 11.15 -12.77 8.44
CA LEU A 151 12.06 -13.58 7.64
C LEU A 151 12.26 -14.96 8.29
N ILE A 152 12.27 -16.02 7.47
CA ILE A 152 12.69 -17.36 7.87
C ILE A 152 13.82 -17.79 6.94
N ASP A 153 15.05 -17.82 7.45
CA ASP A 153 16.26 -18.19 6.70
C ASP A 153 16.62 -19.63 7.00
N VAL A 154 16.39 -20.56 6.03
CA VAL A 154 16.43 -22.00 6.29
C VAL A 154 17.68 -22.63 5.68
N PRO A 155 18.67 -23.08 6.49
CA PRO A 155 19.83 -23.82 6.02
C PRO A 155 19.43 -25.08 5.27
N LYS A 156 20.20 -25.45 4.23
CA LYS A 156 19.86 -26.56 3.32
C LYS A 156 19.66 -27.88 4.04
N GLU A 157 20.55 -28.28 4.92
CA GLU A 157 20.45 -29.53 5.67
C GLU A 157 19.24 -29.57 6.61
N ILE A 158 18.75 -28.40 7.03
CA ILE A 158 17.53 -28.32 7.84
C ILE A 158 16.28 -28.58 6.98
N GLN A 159 16.31 -28.16 5.70
CA GLN A 159 15.24 -28.48 4.73
C GLN A 159 15.22 -30.00 4.40
N GLU A 160 16.38 -30.66 4.41
CA GLU A 160 16.54 -32.09 4.11
C GLU A 160 16.29 -32.97 5.35
N GLY A 161 16.15 -32.38 6.53
CA GLY A 161 15.98 -33.10 7.79
C GLY A 161 14.61 -33.79 7.92
N GLU A 162 14.57 -34.85 8.70
CA GLU A 162 13.33 -35.55 9.05
C GLU A 162 12.73 -34.96 10.33
N LEU A 163 11.39 -34.95 10.41
CA LEU A 163 10.67 -34.57 11.63
C LEU A 163 10.46 -35.80 12.50
N ASP A 164 10.90 -35.77 13.76
CA ASP A 164 10.59 -36.77 14.75
C ASP A 164 9.12 -36.72 15.18
N SER A 165 8.56 -35.50 15.26
CA SER A 165 7.17 -35.25 15.59
C SER A 165 6.73 -33.89 15.06
N PHE A 166 5.45 -33.77 14.67
CA PHE A 166 4.86 -32.48 14.30
C PHE A 166 4.38 -31.74 15.55
N ASP A 167 5.04 -30.61 15.88
CA ASP A 167 4.62 -29.70 16.96
C ASP A 167 4.54 -28.27 16.39
N ASP A 168 3.34 -27.74 16.30
CA ASP A 168 3.05 -26.38 15.85
C ASP A 168 2.74 -25.42 17.00
N SER A 169 3.17 -25.74 18.22
CA SER A 169 3.00 -24.84 19.36
C SER A 169 3.71 -23.51 19.12
N LEU A 170 3.11 -22.40 19.58
CA LEU A 170 3.74 -21.08 19.43
C LEU A 170 5.02 -21.00 20.27
N ILE A 171 6.07 -20.48 19.66
CA ILE A 171 7.32 -20.16 20.35
C ILE A 171 7.07 -18.97 21.27
N SER A 172 7.49 -19.07 22.52
CA SER A 172 7.41 -17.95 23.45
C SER A 172 8.24 -16.77 22.95
N THR A 173 7.60 -15.60 22.81
CA THR A 173 8.23 -14.33 22.44
C THR A 173 8.17 -13.36 23.62
N PRO A 174 9.09 -13.47 24.62
CA PRO A 174 9.06 -12.66 25.81
C PRO A 174 9.09 -11.17 25.50
N GLY A 175 8.18 -10.39 26.11
CA GLY A 175 8.09 -8.95 25.89
C GLY A 175 7.27 -8.51 24.67
N TYR A 176 6.88 -9.42 23.78
CA TYR A 176 5.97 -9.11 22.69
C TYR A 176 4.50 -9.32 23.13
N ASN A 177 3.83 -8.22 23.45
CA ASN A 177 2.43 -8.24 23.90
C ASN A 177 1.71 -6.97 23.39
N PRO A 178 1.19 -6.96 22.18
CA PRO A 178 0.53 -5.80 21.61
C PRO A 178 -0.70 -5.37 22.42
N THR A 179 -0.84 -4.06 22.63
CA THR A 179 -1.99 -3.48 23.33
C THR A 179 -3.16 -3.34 22.35
N LEU A 180 -4.16 -4.21 22.46
CA LEU A 180 -5.32 -4.18 21.57
C LEU A 180 -6.44 -3.27 22.08
N LYS A 181 -6.65 -3.20 23.41
CA LYS A 181 -7.73 -2.39 24.01
C LYS A 181 -7.18 -1.05 24.47
N GLY A 182 -7.77 0.04 23.97
CA GLY A 182 -7.44 1.38 24.45
C GLY A 182 -7.82 1.58 25.92
N ASN A 183 -7.05 2.45 26.60
CA ASN A 183 -7.34 2.79 28.00
C ASN A 183 -8.66 3.59 28.08
N ILE A 184 -9.66 3.06 28.79
CA ILE A 184 -11.00 3.66 28.92
C ILE A 184 -10.97 5.08 29.51
N LYS A 185 -9.98 5.42 30.36
CA LYS A 185 -9.82 6.77 30.87
C LYS A 185 -9.41 7.75 29.77
N GLN A 186 -8.55 7.31 28.84
CA GLN A 186 -8.17 8.13 27.69
C GLN A 186 -9.33 8.24 26.68
N VAL A 187 -10.09 7.18 26.46
CA VAL A 187 -11.31 7.22 25.61
C VAL A 187 -12.32 8.24 26.17
N ARG A 188 -12.52 8.30 27.51
CA ARG A 188 -13.39 9.30 28.13
C ARG A 188 -12.85 10.72 27.99
N LYS A 189 -11.52 10.92 28.10
CA LYS A 189 -10.91 12.23 27.82
C LYS A 189 -11.08 12.65 26.35
N ALA A 190 -10.95 11.70 25.41
CA ALA A 190 -11.22 11.95 23.99
C ALA A 190 -12.66 12.45 23.77
N ARG A 191 -13.65 11.78 24.39
CA ARG A 191 -15.04 12.22 24.40
C ARG A 191 -15.17 13.69 24.87
N ASP A 192 -14.48 14.04 25.95
CA ASP A 192 -14.59 15.39 26.53
C ASP A 192 -13.98 16.43 25.59
N LEU A 193 -12.82 16.15 24.95
CA LEU A 193 -12.23 17.00 23.92
C LEU A 193 -13.15 17.16 22.69
N ILE A 194 -13.79 16.07 22.25
CA ILE A 194 -14.75 16.11 21.13
C ILE A 194 -15.95 17.01 21.46
N ARG A 195 -16.45 16.97 22.69
CA ARG A 195 -17.55 17.82 23.15
C ARG A 195 -17.23 19.31 23.15
N GLU A 196 -15.97 19.66 23.38
CA GLU A 196 -15.49 21.06 23.39
C GLU A 196 -15.20 21.59 21.99
N SER A 197 -14.90 20.72 21.02
CA SER A 197 -14.45 21.07 19.68
C SER A 197 -15.59 21.70 18.86
N LYS A 198 -15.25 22.71 18.05
CA LYS A 198 -16.12 23.38 17.11
C LYS A 198 -15.80 23.07 15.66
N LYS A 199 -14.56 22.63 15.40
CA LYS A 199 -14.02 22.35 14.05
C LYS A 199 -13.29 21.00 14.03
N PRO A 200 -13.94 19.90 14.43
CA PRO A 200 -13.28 18.61 14.46
C PRO A 200 -12.99 18.08 13.05
N ILE A 201 -11.86 17.38 12.91
CA ILE A 201 -11.48 16.62 11.72
C ILE A 201 -11.00 15.24 12.15
N ILE A 202 -11.28 14.23 11.33
CA ILE A 202 -10.71 12.91 11.48
C ILE A 202 -9.64 12.71 10.40
N LEU A 203 -8.45 12.28 10.80
CA LEU A 203 -7.35 11.94 9.89
C LEU A 203 -7.08 10.45 9.94
N ALA A 204 -7.49 9.74 8.87
CA ALA A 204 -7.42 8.29 8.78
C ALA A 204 -6.18 7.84 8.01
N GLY A 205 -5.38 6.97 8.63
CA GLY A 205 -4.26 6.29 8.01
C GLY A 205 -4.55 4.83 7.65
N ALA A 206 -3.52 4.12 7.20
CA ALA A 206 -3.60 2.70 6.86
C ALA A 206 -4.10 1.82 8.03
N GLY A 207 -3.82 2.22 9.28
CA GLY A 207 -4.24 1.48 10.47
C GLY A 207 -5.75 1.27 10.58
N VAL A 208 -6.56 2.17 10.00
CA VAL A 208 -8.02 1.98 9.91
C VAL A 208 -8.38 0.79 9.02
N ILE A 209 -7.71 0.68 7.87
CA ILE A 209 -7.94 -0.41 6.90
C ILE A 209 -7.40 -1.73 7.46
N LEU A 210 -6.20 -1.70 8.04
CA LEU A 210 -5.56 -2.89 8.62
C LEU A 210 -6.38 -3.48 9.78
N ALA A 211 -6.95 -2.63 10.63
CA ALA A 211 -7.82 -3.02 11.74
C ALA A 211 -9.26 -3.37 11.31
N ASN A 212 -9.61 -3.27 10.01
CA ASN A 212 -10.98 -3.40 9.51
C ASN A 212 -11.97 -2.48 10.27
N ALA A 213 -11.60 -1.21 10.49
CA ALA A 213 -12.29 -0.23 11.33
C ALA A 213 -13.06 0.85 10.53
N SER A 214 -13.22 0.66 9.21
CA SER A 214 -13.86 1.64 8.32
C SER A 214 -15.30 1.96 8.70
N GLN A 215 -16.05 0.96 9.17
CA GLN A 215 -17.43 1.16 9.63
C GLN A 215 -17.47 2.01 10.90
N GLU A 216 -16.65 1.68 11.90
CA GLU A 216 -16.55 2.43 13.15
C GLU A 216 -16.05 3.87 12.95
N LEU A 217 -15.16 4.07 11.96
CA LEU A 217 -14.70 5.39 11.55
C LEU A 217 -15.84 6.22 10.94
N LYS A 218 -16.61 5.62 10.03
CA LYS A 218 -17.76 6.26 9.40
C LYS A 218 -18.83 6.63 10.44
N GLU A 219 -19.14 5.73 11.35
CA GLU A 219 -20.07 5.99 12.45
C GLU A 219 -19.61 7.17 13.31
N LEU A 220 -18.33 7.21 13.70
CA LEU A 220 -17.76 8.34 14.47
C LEU A 220 -17.89 9.64 13.70
N SER A 221 -17.52 9.66 12.42
CA SER A 221 -17.56 10.84 11.55
C SER A 221 -18.94 11.49 11.53
N TYR A 222 -19.99 10.70 11.30
CA TYR A 222 -21.36 11.19 11.30
C TYR A 222 -21.86 11.58 12.68
N LEU A 223 -21.51 10.80 13.72
CA LEU A 223 -21.95 11.06 15.09
C LEU A 223 -21.46 12.42 15.59
N ILE A 224 -20.21 12.80 15.29
CA ILE A 224 -19.62 14.03 15.80
C ILE A 224 -19.60 15.16 14.76
N ASN A 225 -20.12 14.95 13.55
CA ASN A 225 -20.03 15.86 12.41
C ASN A 225 -18.58 16.29 12.14
N ALA A 226 -17.67 15.33 12.04
CA ALA A 226 -16.28 15.56 11.70
C ALA A 226 -15.96 14.93 10.33
N PRO A 227 -15.60 15.73 9.31
CA PRO A 227 -15.21 15.18 8.02
C PRO A 227 -13.90 14.41 8.13
N VAL A 228 -13.70 13.49 7.18
CA VAL A 228 -12.56 12.56 7.16
C VAL A 228 -11.59 12.94 6.04
N MET A 229 -10.33 13.07 6.40
CA MET A 229 -9.19 13.12 5.48
C MET A 229 -8.43 11.81 5.56
N THR A 230 -7.77 11.42 4.48
CA THR A 230 -6.96 10.21 4.47
C THR A 230 -5.50 10.51 4.15
N SER A 231 -4.60 9.69 4.68
CA SER A 231 -3.27 9.56 4.07
C SER A 231 -3.37 8.79 2.75
N LEU A 232 -2.30 8.77 1.94
CA LEU A 232 -2.26 7.97 0.71
C LEU A 232 -2.63 6.49 0.98
N LEU A 233 -2.04 5.89 2.01
CA LEU A 233 -2.33 4.50 2.40
C LEU A 233 -3.66 4.33 3.15
N GLY A 234 -4.30 5.42 3.53
CA GLY A 234 -5.63 5.44 4.14
C GLY A 234 -6.77 5.53 3.12
N LYS A 235 -6.48 5.64 1.81
CA LYS A 235 -7.53 5.67 0.77
C LYS A 235 -8.42 4.42 0.86
N GLY A 236 -9.74 4.65 0.84
CA GLY A 236 -10.73 3.61 1.05
C GLY A 236 -11.08 3.34 2.53
N ALA A 237 -10.44 4.02 3.50
CA ALA A 237 -10.89 3.98 4.90
C ALA A 237 -12.31 4.53 5.08
N ILE A 238 -12.69 5.47 4.22
CA ILE A 238 -14.04 5.96 4.00
C ILE A 238 -14.31 5.93 2.49
N ASP A 239 -15.56 5.72 2.09
CA ASP A 239 -15.98 5.87 0.69
C ASP A 239 -15.72 7.31 0.22
N GLU A 240 -14.88 7.48 -0.81
CA GLU A 240 -14.48 8.80 -1.30
C GLU A 240 -15.62 9.55 -2.01
N THR A 241 -16.69 8.87 -2.39
CA THR A 241 -17.93 9.48 -2.90
C THR A 241 -18.82 10.03 -1.79
N ASP A 242 -18.55 9.70 -0.53
CA ASP A 242 -19.26 10.22 0.63
C ASP A 242 -18.95 11.71 0.83
N ASP A 243 -19.97 12.50 1.17
CA ASP A 243 -19.81 13.95 1.42
C ASP A 243 -18.83 14.24 2.57
N MET A 244 -18.73 13.32 3.55
CA MET A 244 -17.80 13.44 4.68
C MET A 244 -16.34 13.20 4.30
N ALA A 245 -16.05 12.62 3.15
CA ALA A 245 -14.68 12.37 2.69
C ALA A 245 -14.10 13.62 2.02
N LEU A 246 -13.10 14.26 2.61
CA LEU A 246 -12.43 15.44 2.03
C LEU A 246 -11.29 15.08 1.07
N GLY A 247 -10.93 13.80 0.98
CA GLY A 247 -9.83 13.30 0.17
C GLY A 247 -8.50 13.25 0.90
N MET A 248 -7.42 13.09 0.13
CA MET A 248 -6.07 12.90 0.66
C MET A 248 -5.46 14.19 1.20
N LEU A 249 -4.83 14.11 2.38
CA LEU A 249 -3.97 15.14 2.96
C LEU A 249 -2.50 14.88 2.57
N GLY A 250 -1.71 15.92 2.39
CA GLY A 250 -0.26 15.81 2.28
C GLY A 250 0.35 16.61 1.14
N MET A 251 1.61 16.30 0.80
CA MET A 251 2.39 17.00 -0.24
C MET A 251 1.63 17.11 -1.57
N HIS A 252 0.97 16.04 -1.98
CA HIS A 252 0.07 16.00 -3.12
C HIS A 252 -1.39 15.84 -2.65
N GLY A 253 -1.77 16.50 -1.55
CA GLY A 253 -3.11 16.44 -1.00
C GLY A 253 -4.12 17.24 -1.80
N ARG A 254 -5.40 17.03 -1.50
CA ARG A 254 -6.46 17.92 -1.97
C ARG A 254 -6.35 19.27 -1.27
N LYS A 255 -6.54 20.35 -2.02
CA LYS A 255 -6.47 21.71 -1.45
C LYS A 255 -7.41 21.88 -0.24
N VAL A 256 -8.64 21.38 -0.34
CA VAL A 256 -9.60 21.46 0.78
C VAL A 256 -9.10 20.73 2.03
N ALA A 257 -8.42 19.59 1.88
CA ALA A 257 -7.86 18.85 3.00
C ALA A 257 -6.68 19.61 3.63
N ASN A 258 -5.74 20.07 2.80
CA ASN A 258 -4.55 20.80 3.26
C ASN A 258 -4.89 22.14 3.93
N ASP A 259 -5.84 22.91 3.39
CA ASP A 259 -6.26 24.17 3.99
C ASP A 259 -7.00 23.93 5.33
N SER A 260 -7.90 22.93 5.37
CA SER A 260 -8.78 22.72 6.51
C SER A 260 -8.05 22.16 7.74
N ILE A 261 -6.94 21.42 7.57
CA ILE A 261 -6.19 20.87 8.69
C ILE A 261 -5.64 21.98 9.61
N ASN A 262 -5.20 23.10 9.03
CA ASN A 262 -4.68 24.24 9.77
C ASN A 262 -5.80 25.14 10.39
N GLU A 263 -7.04 25.02 9.89
CA GLU A 263 -8.21 25.72 10.42
C GLU A 263 -8.93 24.96 11.54
N SER A 264 -8.63 23.67 11.70
CA SER A 264 -9.27 22.80 12.70
C SER A 264 -8.85 23.17 14.13
N ASP A 265 -9.69 22.81 15.10
CA ASP A 265 -9.39 22.94 16.54
C ASP A 265 -9.19 21.58 17.23
N LEU A 266 -9.54 20.49 16.52
CA LEU A 266 -9.34 19.12 16.99
C LEU A 266 -9.07 18.18 15.82
N ILE A 267 -8.00 17.42 15.91
CA ILE A 267 -7.67 16.34 14.99
C ILE A 267 -7.79 15.01 15.74
N ILE A 268 -8.58 14.09 15.20
CA ILE A 268 -8.65 12.70 15.65
C ILE A 268 -7.87 11.87 14.63
N ALA A 269 -6.61 11.60 14.93
CA ALA A 269 -5.70 10.86 14.08
C ALA A 269 -5.78 9.36 14.41
N VAL A 270 -6.10 8.53 13.41
CA VAL A 270 -6.33 7.09 13.60
C VAL A 270 -5.42 6.28 12.67
N GLY A 271 -4.48 5.53 13.28
CA GLY A 271 -3.59 4.64 12.54
C GLY A 271 -2.75 5.35 11.47
N ILE A 272 -2.19 6.51 11.82
CA ILE A 272 -1.36 7.34 10.94
C ILE A 272 -0.04 7.70 11.59
N ARG A 273 1.05 7.70 10.82
CA ARG A 273 2.42 7.93 11.31
C ARG A 273 2.88 9.40 11.23
N PHE A 274 2.07 10.30 10.71
CA PHE A 274 2.44 11.70 10.49
C PHE A 274 3.81 11.85 9.77
N SER A 275 3.96 11.17 8.62
CA SER A 275 5.17 11.30 7.80
C SER A 275 5.31 12.70 7.21
N ASP A 276 6.52 13.08 6.82
CA ASP A 276 6.83 14.35 6.16
C ASP A 276 5.95 14.61 4.92
N ARG A 277 5.56 13.55 4.21
CA ARG A 277 4.64 13.64 3.06
C ARG A 277 3.20 13.98 3.46
N ALA A 278 2.82 13.75 4.72
CA ALA A 278 1.48 14.06 5.22
C ALA A 278 1.42 15.39 5.98
N THR A 279 2.52 15.83 6.58
CA THR A 279 2.53 17.01 7.46
C THR A 279 3.08 18.29 6.82
N GLY A 280 3.96 18.14 5.82
CA GLY A 280 4.79 19.28 5.41
C GLY A 280 5.72 19.71 6.56
N ARG A 281 5.97 21.02 6.69
CA ARG A 281 6.79 21.59 7.77
C ARG A 281 6.08 21.46 9.13
N LEU A 282 6.72 20.75 10.05
CA LEU A 282 6.12 20.33 11.31
C LEU A 282 5.72 21.50 12.23
N ASP A 283 6.50 22.57 12.29
CA ASP A 283 6.24 23.73 13.16
C ASP A 283 5.01 24.55 12.74
N SER A 284 4.51 24.33 11.52
CA SER A 284 3.32 24.97 10.98
C SER A 284 2.15 24.01 10.76
N PHE A 285 2.30 22.74 11.13
CA PHE A 285 1.25 21.74 10.98
C PHE A 285 0.21 21.88 12.08
N ALA A 286 -1.04 22.18 11.69
CA ALA A 286 -2.21 22.24 12.58
C ALA A 286 -1.98 23.03 13.88
N PRO A 287 -1.47 24.27 13.81
CA PRO A 287 -0.96 25.02 14.97
C PRO A 287 -2.03 25.35 16.02
N ASN A 288 -3.30 25.28 15.67
CA ASN A 288 -4.42 25.61 16.55
C ASN A 288 -5.20 24.39 17.03
N SER A 289 -4.80 23.18 16.63
CA SER A 289 -5.53 21.95 16.91
C SER A 289 -4.97 21.20 18.10
N LYS A 290 -5.86 20.68 18.93
CA LYS A 290 -5.52 19.56 19.83
C LYS A 290 -5.49 18.27 19.02
N ILE A 291 -4.58 17.36 19.34
CA ILE A 291 -4.40 16.10 18.62
C ILE A 291 -4.67 14.91 19.54
N ILE A 292 -5.71 14.13 19.19
CA ILE A 292 -5.95 12.79 19.71
C ILE A 292 -5.29 11.82 18.75
N HIS A 293 -4.31 11.03 19.20
CA HIS A 293 -3.64 10.05 18.34
C HIS A 293 -3.94 8.63 18.82
N ILE A 294 -4.63 7.88 17.96
CA ILE A 294 -5.00 6.47 18.17
C ILE A 294 -4.10 5.63 17.28
N ASP A 295 -3.23 4.83 17.89
CA ASP A 295 -2.35 3.92 17.15
C ASP A 295 -2.07 2.65 17.97
N ILE A 296 -1.88 1.53 17.28
CA ILE A 296 -1.53 0.26 17.92
C ILE A 296 -0.06 0.20 18.30
N ASP A 297 0.78 0.96 17.59
CA ASP A 297 2.22 1.06 17.84
C ASP A 297 2.54 2.26 18.74
N PRO A 298 2.89 2.04 20.01
CA PRO A 298 3.21 3.13 20.92
C PRO A 298 4.41 3.97 20.48
N ALA A 299 5.29 3.42 19.62
CA ALA A 299 6.47 4.12 19.13
C ALA A 299 6.13 5.18 18.07
N GLU A 300 4.98 5.11 17.43
CA GLU A 300 4.54 6.12 16.47
C GLU A 300 3.85 7.32 17.13
N ILE A 301 3.33 7.16 18.34
CA ILE A 301 2.64 8.23 19.07
C ILE A 301 3.62 9.29 19.56
N GLY A 302 3.41 10.54 19.12
CA GLY A 302 4.28 11.67 19.49
C GLY A 302 5.67 11.65 18.85
N LYS A 303 5.90 10.80 17.85
CA LYS A 303 7.19 10.69 17.16
C LYS A 303 7.51 11.91 16.29
N ASN A 304 6.55 12.38 15.53
CA ASN A 304 6.72 13.46 14.57
C ASN A 304 5.93 14.72 14.93
N VAL A 305 4.76 14.60 15.52
CA VAL A 305 3.91 15.73 15.97
C VAL A 305 3.61 15.59 17.45
N ASP A 306 3.52 16.71 18.15
CA ASP A 306 3.09 16.71 19.55
C ASP A 306 1.64 16.25 19.66
N VAL A 307 1.35 15.41 20.66
CA VAL A 307 0.04 14.78 20.86
C VAL A 307 -0.53 15.15 22.24
N ASP A 308 -1.72 15.77 22.25
CA ASP A 308 -2.41 16.13 23.49
C ASP A 308 -2.99 14.90 24.20
N LEU A 309 -3.49 13.94 23.43
CA LEU A 309 -4.10 12.74 23.98
C LEU A 309 -3.70 11.46 23.23
N PRO A 310 -2.75 10.69 23.75
CA PRO A 310 -2.37 9.40 23.18
C PRO A 310 -3.37 8.30 23.59
N ILE A 311 -3.75 7.44 22.64
CA ILE A 311 -4.53 6.23 22.91
C ILE A 311 -3.88 5.05 22.18
N VAL A 312 -3.11 4.26 22.92
CA VAL A 312 -2.51 3.03 22.40
C VAL A 312 -3.57 1.94 22.32
N GLY A 313 -3.80 1.38 21.14
CA GLY A 313 -4.77 0.30 20.94
C GLY A 313 -5.10 0.09 19.46
N ASP A 314 -5.72 -1.05 19.21
CA ASP A 314 -6.28 -1.37 17.88
C ASP A 314 -7.37 -0.37 17.49
N ALA A 315 -7.32 0.11 16.25
CA ALA A 315 -8.21 1.19 15.80
C ALA A 315 -9.70 0.80 15.92
N LYS A 316 -10.08 -0.43 15.56
CA LYS A 316 -11.47 -0.89 15.67
C LYS A 316 -11.96 -0.90 17.10
N ASN A 317 -11.17 -1.46 18.02
CA ASN A 317 -11.51 -1.55 19.43
C ASN A 317 -11.64 -0.16 20.09
N VAL A 318 -10.73 0.76 19.72
CA VAL A 318 -10.75 2.12 20.27
C VAL A 318 -11.92 2.93 19.70
N LEU A 319 -12.14 2.88 18.39
CA LEU A 319 -13.26 3.58 17.74
C LEU A 319 -14.61 3.05 18.22
N SER A 320 -14.78 1.74 18.33
CA SER A 320 -15.99 1.14 18.92
C SER A 320 -16.25 1.63 20.35
N SER A 321 -15.17 1.70 21.17
CA SER A 321 -15.27 2.22 22.54
C SER A 321 -15.63 3.70 22.57
N LEU A 322 -15.09 4.49 21.63
CA LEU A 322 -15.34 5.93 21.52
C LEU A 322 -16.80 6.17 21.06
N ASN A 323 -17.29 5.45 20.04
CA ASN A 323 -18.68 5.51 19.59
C ASN A 323 -19.65 5.19 20.74
N ASN A 324 -19.32 4.17 21.55
CA ASN A 324 -20.15 3.80 22.71
C ASN A 324 -20.25 4.90 23.78
N VAL A 325 -19.15 5.58 24.10
CA VAL A 325 -19.18 6.67 25.12
C VAL A 325 -19.76 7.98 24.57
N LEU A 326 -19.92 8.07 23.25
CA LEU A 326 -20.51 9.21 22.55
C LEU A 326 -21.96 8.99 22.08
N LYS A 327 -22.54 7.84 22.34
CA LYS A 327 -23.84 7.43 21.77
C LYS A 327 -24.98 8.42 22.07
N ASP A 328 -24.92 9.13 23.21
CA ASP A 328 -25.90 10.15 23.60
C ASP A 328 -25.37 11.59 23.35
N TYR A 329 -24.33 11.71 22.48
CA TYR A 329 -23.77 13.00 22.12
C TYR A 329 -24.58 13.69 21.03
N GLU A 330 -24.93 14.92 21.29
CA GLU A 330 -25.50 15.82 20.29
C GLU A 330 -24.39 16.78 19.82
N SER A 331 -24.06 16.73 18.54
CA SER A 331 -23.08 17.63 17.93
C SER A 331 -23.52 19.08 18.05
N ASN A 332 -22.58 19.97 18.41
CA ASN A 332 -22.86 21.39 18.52
C ASN A 332 -23.09 22.06 17.14
N GLU A 333 -23.76 23.20 17.15
CA GLU A 333 -24.09 23.93 15.92
C GLU A 333 -22.87 24.44 15.15
N ASP A 334 -21.75 24.69 15.83
CA ASP A 334 -20.53 25.15 15.16
C ASP A 334 -19.89 24.00 14.35
N ALA A 335 -19.86 22.76 14.88
CA ALA A 335 -19.39 21.59 14.15
C ALA A 335 -20.28 21.28 12.93
N LYS A 336 -21.60 21.45 13.05
CA LYS A 336 -22.52 21.30 11.91
C LYS A 336 -22.27 22.34 10.81
N LYS A 337 -22.01 23.59 11.19
CA LYS A 337 -21.65 24.65 10.23
C LYS A 337 -20.30 24.37 9.59
N TRP A 338 -19.34 23.89 10.38
CA TRP A 338 -17.99 23.54 9.92
C TRP A 338 -18.04 22.47 8.83
N VAL A 339 -18.69 21.34 9.08
CA VAL A 339 -18.79 20.27 8.09
C VAL A 339 -19.49 20.72 6.81
N LYS A 340 -20.56 21.52 6.93
CA LYS A 340 -21.26 22.09 5.76
C LYS A 340 -20.33 22.97 4.93
N LEU A 341 -19.57 23.85 5.57
CA LEU A 341 -18.57 24.69 4.90
C LEU A 341 -17.54 23.87 4.13
N LEU A 342 -17.04 22.78 4.73
CA LEU A 342 -16.02 21.96 4.09
C LEU A 342 -16.58 21.13 2.91
N ILE A 343 -17.82 20.66 2.99
CA ILE A 343 -18.51 20.01 1.87
C ILE A 343 -18.68 20.99 0.68
N GLU A 344 -19.03 22.25 0.96
CA GLU A 344 -19.13 23.30 -0.07
C GLU A 344 -17.75 23.57 -0.69
N ARG A 345 -16.70 23.77 0.13
CA ARG A 345 -15.33 23.96 -0.34
C ARG A 345 -14.80 22.78 -1.16
N LYS A 346 -15.13 21.53 -0.78
CA LYS A 346 -14.77 20.33 -1.54
C LYS A 346 -15.27 20.43 -2.99
N LYS A 347 -16.51 20.87 -3.19
CA LYS A 347 -17.11 21.06 -4.53
C LYS A 347 -16.43 22.20 -5.30
N GLU A 348 -16.18 23.34 -4.63
CA GLU A 348 -15.54 24.51 -5.24
C GLU A 348 -14.08 24.26 -5.66
N CYS A 349 -13.35 23.41 -4.91
CA CYS A 349 -11.95 23.07 -5.17
C CYS A 349 -11.80 21.82 -6.03
N PHE A 350 -12.89 21.29 -6.61
CA PHE A 350 -12.80 20.07 -7.43
C PHE A 350 -12.09 20.37 -8.75
N PRO A 351 -11.08 19.60 -9.15
CA PRO A 351 -10.35 19.80 -10.39
C PRO A 351 -11.25 19.54 -11.60
N ARG A 352 -11.22 20.45 -12.55
CA ARG A 352 -11.87 20.25 -13.84
C ARG A 352 -11.14 19.17 -14.64
N VAL A 353 -11.89 18.25 -15.20
CA VAL A 353 -11.38 17.23 -16.13
C VAL A 353 -11.89 17.54 -17.53
N THR A 354 -10.99 17.65 -18.49
CA THR A 354 -11.31 17.80 -19.93
C THR A 354 -11.07 16.46 -20.62
N TYR A 355 -11.93 16.08 -21.53
CA TYR A 355 -11.91 14.78 -22.19
C TYR A 355 -11.57 14.83 -23.69
N ASP A 356 -11.31 16.03 -24.23
CA ASP A 356 -11.09 16.21 -25.68
C ASP A 356 -9.62 16.52 -26.03
N ASP A 357 -8.73 16.49 -25.06
CA ASP A 357 -7.32 16.85 -25.24
C ASP A 357 -6.51 15.74 -25.93
N ILE A 358 -5.60 16.13 -26.82
CA ILE A 358 -4.57 15.25 -27.44
C ILE A 358 -3.22 15.98 -27.37
N PRO A 359 -2.20 15.40 -26.75
CA PRO A 359 -2.14 14.12 -26.03
C PRO A 359 -3.15 14.05 -24.87
N LEU A 360 -3.54 12.82 -24.49
CA LEU A 360 -4.51 12.61 -23.41
C LEU A 360 -4.00 13.21 -22.09
N LYS A 361 -4.91 13.84 -21.35
CA LYS A 361 -4.58 14.30 -20.00
C LYS A 361 -4.66 13.13 -19.01
N PRO A 362 -3.65 12.91 -18.12
CA PRO A 362 -3.65 11.79 -17.19
C PRO A 362 -4.91 11.76 -16.30
N GLN A 363 -5.42 12.93 -15.88
CA GLN A 363 -6.65 13.02 -15.09
C GLN A 363 -7.88 12.48 -15.83
N SER A 364 -8.00 12.70 -17.15
CA SER A 364 -9.12 12.16 -17.93
C SER A 364 -9.02 10.65 -18.07
N VAL A 365 -7.82 10.12 -18.26
CA VAL A 365 -7.58 8.67 -18.32
C VAL A 365 -7.99 8.00 -17.01
N ILE A 366 -7.55 8.54 -15.86
CA ILE A 366 -7.91 7.96 -14.56
C ILE A 366 -9.41 8.09 -14.28
N ARG A 367 -10.06 9.19 -14.68
CA ARG A 367 -11.52 9.32 -14.56
C ARG A 367 -12.27 8.32 -15.43
N GLU A 368 -11.84 8.10 -16.67
CA GLU A 368 -12.41 7.05 -17.53
C GLU A 368 -12.29 5.66 -16.88
N ILE A 369 -11.16 5.38 -16.21
CA ILE A 369 -10.95 4.14 -15.46
C ILE A 369 -11.91 4.08 -14.25
N SER A 370 -12.00 5.16 -13.46
CA SER A 370 -12.87 5.23 -12.28
C SER A 370 -14.36 5.03 -12.63
N GLU A 371 -14.81 5.53 -13.79
CA GLU A 371 -16.18 5.37 -14.27
C GLU A 371 -16.54 3.94 -14.75
N VAL A 372 -15.53 3.14 -15.09
CA VAL A 372 -15.73 1.77 -15.55
C VAL A 372 -15.63 0.76 -14.42
N LEU A 373 -14.72 0.98 -13.49
CA LEU A 373 -14.47 0.07 -12.39
C LEU A 373 -15.62 0.10 -11.36
N THR A 374 -15.88 -1.06 -10.78
CA THR A 374 -16.87 -1.23 -9.71
C THR A 374 -16.23 -1.02 -8.34
N PRO A 375 -17.01 -0.84 -7.27
CA PRO A 375 -16.48 -0.74 -5.91
C PRO A 375 -15.64 -1.94 -5.45
N ASP A 376 -15.81 -3.11 -6.09
CA ASP A 376 -15.04 -4.33 -5.78
C ASP A 376 -13.74 -4.44 -6.57
N SER A 377 -13.58 -3.63 -7.63
CA SER A 377 -12.33 -3.61 -8.41
C SER A 377 -11.15 -3.14 -7.59
N ILE A 378 -9.98 -3.74 -7.82
CA ILE A 378 -8.74 -3.40 -7.14
C ILE A 378 -7.87 -2.58 -8.09
N LEU A 379 -7.41 -1.43 -7.63
CA LEU A 379 -6.44 -0.60 -8.31
C LEU A 379 -5.10 -0.69 -7.60
N THR A 380 -4.07 -1.14 -8.29
CA THR A 380 -2.68 -1.00 -7.82
C THR A 380 -2.00 0.13 -8.56
N THR A 381 -1.05 0.80 -7.93
CA THR A 381 -0.25 1.83 -8.60
C THR A 381 1.24 1.55 -8.48
N ASP A 382 1.98 1.88 -9.52
CA ASP A 382 3.40 2.13 -9.41
C ASP A 382 3.65 3.49 -8.75
N VAL A 383 4.90 3.91 -8.59
CA VAL A 383 5.28 5.13 -7.89
C VAL A 383 5.69 6.23 -8.86
N GLY A 384 5.20 7.44 -8.62
CA GLY A 384 5.47 8.64 -9.40
C GLY A 384 4.21 9.48 -9.66
N GLN A 385 4.18 10.21 -10.76
CA GLN A 385 2.98 10.98 -11.15
C GLN A 385 1.75 10.07 -11.36
N ASN A 386 1.96 8.88 -11.92
CA ASN A 386 0.89 7.88 -12.11
C ASN A 386 0.14 7.58 -10.80
N GLN A 387 0.88 7.39 -9.70
CA GLN A 387 0.34 7.17 -8.36
C GLN A 387 -0.50 8.35 -7.88
N MET A 388 -0.01 9.55 -8.07
CA MET A 388 -0.70 10.76 -7.63
C MET A 388 -1.92 11.07 -8.50
N TRP A 389 -1.85 10.85 -9.82
CA TRP A 389 -3.03 10.94 -10.70
C TRP A 389 -4.11 9.94 -10.26
N ALA A 390 -3.73 8.69 -9.99
CA ALA A 390 -4.65 7.69 -9.47
C ALA A 390 -5.22 8.11 -8.10
N ALA A 391 -4.39 8.60 -7.17
CA ALA A 391 -4.83 9.04 -5.86
C ALA A 391 -5.83 10.22 -5.91
N HIS A 392 -5.74 11.08 -6.93
CA HIS A 392 -6.62 12.24 -7.09
C HIS A 392 -7.91 11.95 -7.86
N PHE A 393 -7.87 11.08 -8.86
CA PHE A 393 -8.94 10.97 -9.83
C PHE A 393 -9.64 9.61 -9.86
N TYR A 394 -9.18 8.65 -9.06
CA TYR A 394 -9.87 7.39 -8.81
C TYR A 394 -10.58 7.44 -7.45
N ASP A 395 -11.90 7.24 -7.44
CA ASP A 395 -12.71 7.24 -6.23
C ASP A 395 -12.74 5.83 -5.62
N THR A 396 -12.00 5.64 -4.53
CA THR A 396 -11.94 4.37 -3.80
C THR A 396 -13.14 4.26 -2.86
N GLN A 397 -14.05 3.31 -3.12
CA GLN A 397 -15.32 3.21 -2.38
C GLN A 397 -15.28 2.18 -1.25
N LYS A 398 -14.33 1.22 -1.29
CA LYS A 398 -14.19 0.17 -0.27
C LYS A 398 -12.75 0.08 0.24
N PRO A 399 -12.55 -0.35 1.49
CA PRO A 399 -11.22 -0.63 2.00
C PRO A 399 -10.53 -1.75 1.21
N ARG A 400 -9.18 -1.73 1.17
CA ARG A 400 -8.32 -2.72 0.48
C ARG A 400 -8.42 -2.71 -1.06
N LYS A 401 -9.08 -1.71 -1.66
CA LYS A 401 -9.27 -1.60 -3.12
C LYS A 401 -8.33 -0.59 -3.80
N PHE A 402 -7.46 0.07 -3.02
CA PHE A 402 -6.38 0.92 -3.53
C PHE A 402 -5.06 0.49 -2.89
N ILE A 403 -4.13 -0.04 -3.68
CA ILE A 403 -2.87 -0.63 -3.22
C ILE A 403 -1.69 0.11 -3.86
N SER A 404 -0.84 0.70 -3.04
CA SER A 404 0.23 1.57 -3.50
C SER A 404 1.41 1.56 -2.53
N SER A 405 2.65 1.70 -3.00
CA SER A 405 3.81 1.87 -2.14
C SER A 405 3.87 3.31 -1.64
N GLY A 406 3.47 3.56 -0.39
CA GLY A 406 3.35 4.91 0.17
C GLY A 406 4.49 5.30 1.11
N GLY A 407 5.08 4.35 1.82
CA GLY A 407 6.14 4.59 2.79
C GLY A 407 7.53 4.64 2.17
N LEU A 408 7.92 3.59 1.47
CA LEU A 408 9.23 3.53 0.77
C LEU A 408 9.16 4.21 -0.61
N GLY A 409 8.03 4.14 -1.28
CA GLY A 409 7.86 4.75 -2.60
C GLY A 409 8.61 3.98 -3.70
N THR A 410 8.42 2.67 -3.76
CA THR A 410 9.18 1.77 -4.61
C THR A 410 8.64 1.76 -6.04
N MET A 411 9.43 2.24 -7.00
CA MET A 411 9.17 2.03 -8.43
C MET A 411 9.28 0.55 -8.77
N GLY A 412 8.39 0.05 -9.64
CA GLY A 412 8.28 -1.38 -9.94
C GLY A 412 7.33 -2.16 -9.00
N PHE A 413 6.58 -1.45 -8.13
CA PHE A 413 5.62 -2.08 -7.23
C PHE A 413 4.31 -2.48 -7.93
N GLY A 414 3.84 -1.68 -8.87
CA GLY A 414 2.46 -1.72 -9.38
C GLY A 414 2.03 -3.07 -9.96
N LEU A 415 2.74 -3.56 -10.98
CA LEU A 415 2.40 -4.82 -11.67
C LEU A 415 2.54 -6.06 -10.77
N PRO A 416 3.64 -6.28 -10.03
CA PRO A 416 3.74 -7.42 -9.13
C PRO A 416 2.68 -7.41 -8.01
N ALA A 417 2.38 -6.24 -7.44
CA ALA A 417 1.31 -6.11 -6.45
C ALA A 417 -0.07 -6.45 -7.04
N ALA A 418 -0.31 -6.12 -8.32
CA ALA A 418 -1.53 -6.52 -9.03
C ALA A 418 -1.62 -8.04 -9.23
N ILE A 419 -0.50 -8.71 -9.51
CA ILE A 419 -0.44 -10.18 -9.56
C ILE A 419 -0.91 -10.75 -8.22
N GLY A 420 -0.30 -10.32 -7.11
CA GLY A 420 -0.69 -10.77 -5.78
C GLY A 420 -2.13 -10.46 -5.42
N ALA A 421 -2.62 -9.27 -5.76
CA ALA A 421 -4.00 -8.87 -5.52
C ALA A 421 -5.01 -9.71 -6.33
N LYS A 422 -4.70 -10.04 -7.58
CA LYS A 422 -5.55 -10.91 -8.43
C LYS A 422 -5.59 -12.34 -7.92
N VAL A 423 -4.47 -12.85 -7.45
CA VAL A 423 -4.38 -14.17 -6.80
C VAL A 423 -5.20 -14.20 -5.51
N ALA A 424 -5.16 -13.11 -4.73
CA ALA A 424 -5.94 -12.99 -3.48
C ALA A 424 -7.45 -12.87 -3.73
N CYS A 425 -7.84 -12.18 -4.80
CA CYS A 425 -9.23 -11.85 -5.15
C CYS A 425 -9.51 -12.23 -6.62
N PRO A 426 -9.63 -13.53 -6.94
CA PRO A 426 -9.70 -13.99 -8.33
C PRO A 426 -10.94 -13.52 -9.10
N GLU A 427 -12.03 -13.19 -8.42
CA GLU A 427 -13.26 -12.72 -9.03
C GLU A 427 -13.25 -11.21 -9.32
N ASP A 428 -12.42 -10.46 -8.60
CA ASP A 428 -12.40 -9.01 -8.72
C ASP A 428 -11.54 -8.56 -9.92
N PRO A 429 -11.98 -7.57 -10.71
CA PRO A 429 -11.11 -6.94 -11.70
C PRO A 429 -9.92 -6.26 -11.01
N VAL A 430 -8.70 -6.49 -11.53
CA VAL A 430 -7.48 -5.87 -11.01
C VAL A 430 -6.81 -5.06 -12.11
N VAL A 431 -6.62 -3.76 -11.85
CA VAL A 431 -5.99 -2.82 -12.76
C VAL A 431 -4.73 -2.26 -12.10
N SER A 432 -3.61 -2.34 -12.82
CA SER A 432 -2.33 -1.76 -12.39
C SER A 432 -2.03 -0.49 -13.17
N ILE A 433 -1.93 0.66 -12.48
CA ILE A 433 -1.54 1.93 -13.09
C ILE A 433 -0.05 2.15 -12.93
N ASN A 434 0.68 2.17 -14.03
CA ASN A 434 2.12 2.27 -14.04
C ASN A 434 2.59 3.50 -14.83
N GLY A 435 3.70 4.08 -14.45
CA GLY A 435 4.47 4.93 -15.34
C GLY A 435 5.40 4.09 -16.21
N ASP A 436 5.78 4.60 -17.37
CA ASP A 436 6.69 3.94 -18.30
C ASP A 436 8.04 3.56 -17.65
N GLY A 437 8.62 4.45 -16.84
CA GLY A 437 9.87 4.18 -16.15
C GLY A 437 9.76 3.08 -15.08
N GLY A 438 8.70 3.07 -14.27
CA GLY A 438 8.50 2.05 -13.24
C GLY A 438 8.13 0.70 -13.83
N PHE A 439 7.29 0.67 -14.85
CA PHE A 439 6.91 -0.55 -15.55
C PHE A 439 8.12 -1.29 -16.15
N LEU A 440 9.09 -0.55 -16.68
CA LEU A 440 10.31 -1.15 -17.23
C LEU A 440 11.18 -1.89 -16.20
N MET A 441 11.05 -1.59 -14.92
CA MET A 441 11.79 -2.29 -13.86
C MET A 441 11.25 -3.69 -13.60
N VAL A 442 10.00 -3.98 -14.01
CA VAL A 442 9.26 -5.23 -13.69
C VAL A 442 8.52 -5.81 -14.90
N CYS A 443 8.79 -5.34 -16.10
CA CYS A 443 8.09 -5.76 -17.33
C CYS A 443 8.25 -7.27 -17.63
N GLN A 444 9.27 -7.94 -17.10
CA GLN A 444 9.45 -9.38 -17.19
C GLN A 444 8.29 -10.17 -16.56
N GLU A 445 7.54 -9.57 -15.63
CA GLU A 445 6.37 -10.21 -15.02
C GLU A 445 5.18 -10.33 -15.97
N LEU A 446 5.27 -9.74 -17.16
CA LEU A 446 4.37 -10.08 -18.28
C LEU A 446 4.41 -11.58 -18.60
N ALA A 447 5.58 -12.22 -18.49
CA ALA A 447 5.68 -13.69 -18.62
C ALA A 447 4.89 -14.40 -17.50
N THR A 448 4.99 -13.90 -16.26
CA THR A 448 4.27 -14.49 -15.13
C THR A 448 2.75 -14.43 -15.33
N ILE A 449 2.19 -13.25 -15.69
CA ILE A 449 0.74 -13.13 -15.90
C ILE A 449 0.27 -13.97 -17.10
N LYS A 450 1.13 -14.17 -18.11
CA LYS A 450 0.81 -15.00 -19.26
C LYS A 450 0.86 -16.49 -18.96
N ASP A 451 1.93 -16.95 -18.31
CA ASP A 451 2.15 -18.38 -18.06
C ASP A 451 1.15 -18.98 -17.07
N TYR A 452 0.63 -18.14 -16.14
CA TYR A 452 -0.34 -18.55 -15.13
C TYR A 452 -1.77 -18.06 -15.43
N ASP A 453 -2.02 -17.51 -16.61
CA ASP A 453 -3.33 -16.94 -17.00
C ASP A 453 -3.91 -16.01 -15.92
N ILE A 454 -3.09 -15.11 -15.36
CA ILE A 454 -3.51 -14.16 -14.32
C ILE A 454 -4.07 -12.90 -15.00
N PRO A 455 -5.39 -12.68 -15.02
CA PRO A 455 -6.04 -11.60 -15.79
C PRO A 455 -5.87 -10.24 -15.10
N VAL A 456 -4.64 -9.71 -15.13
CA VAL A 456 -4.32 -8.35 -14.73
C VAL A 456 -4.38 -7.43 -15.93
N ILE A 457 -5.00 -6.26 -15.77
CA ILE A 457 -5.01 -5.18 -16.75
C ILE A 457 -3.90 -4.21 -16.40
N ALA A 458 -2.77 -4.28 -17.11
CA ALA A 458 -1.65 -3.37 -16.94
C ALA A 458 -1.84 -2.11 -17.78
N VAL A 459 -2.04 -0.96 -17.14
CA VAL A 459 -2.11 0.35 -17.79
C VAL A 459 -0.77 1.04 -17.64
N VAL A 460 -0.12 1.39 -18.74
CA VAL A 460 1.11 2.18 -18.76
C VAL A 460 0.76 3.59 -19.21
N LEU A 461 0.91 4.56 -18.31
CA LEU A 461 0.80 5.99 -18.63
C LEU A 461 2.14 6.44 -19.24
N GLU A 462 2.22 6.42 -20.57
CA GLU A 462 3.44 6.69 -21.30
C GLU A 462 3.58 8.18 -21.60
N ASN A 463 4.57 8.83 -20.99
CA ASN A 463 4.95 10.21 -21.29
C ASN A 463 6.45 10.38 -21.62
N ARG A 464 7.20 9.28 -21.69
CA ARG A 464 8.63 9.22 -21.96
C ARG A 464 9.48 10.04 -20.99
N THR A 465 9.02 10.14 -19.74
CA THR A 465 9.75 10.84 -18.68
C THR A 465 9.64 10.11 -17.34
N LEU A 466 10.64 10.29 -16.48
CA LEU A 466 10.49 10.04 -15.04
C LEU A 466 9.65 11.19 -14.47
N GLY A 467 8.32 11.09 -14.66
CA GLY A 467 7.37 12.20 -14.58
C GLY A 467 7.44 13.02 -13.28
N MET A 468 7.55 12.38 -12.10
CA MET A 468 7.65 13.09 -10.84
C MET A 468 8.97 13.87 -10.72
N VAL A 469 10.11 13.28 -11.14
CA VAL A 469 11.41 13.95 -11.12
C VAL A 469 11.42 15.08 -12.15
N TYR A 470 10.87 14.86 -13.33
CA TYR A 470 10.69 15.88 -14.36
C TYR A 470 9.86 17.08 -13.84
N GLN A 471 8.74 16.83 -13.16
CA GLN A 471 7.93 17.87 -12.53
C GLN A 471 8.71 18.68 -11.49
N TRP A 472 9.50 18.01 -10.63
CA TRP A 472 10.31 18.70 -9.63
C TRP A 472 11.41 19.54 -10.27
N GLN A 473 12.07 19.03 -11.31
CA GLN A 473 13.06 19.81 -12.06
C GLN A 473 12.44 21.04 -12.73
N ASN A 474 11.20 20.92 -13.21
CA ASN A 474 10.46 22.04 -13.74
C ASN A 474 10.15 23.09 -12.67
N LEU A 475 9.48 22.68 -11.60
CA LEU A 475 8.93 23.59 -10.59
C LEU A 475 9.99 24.15 -9.63
N LEU A 476 11.03 23.39 -9.29
CA LEU A 476 11.98 23.74 -8.24
C LEU A 476 13.40 24.05 -8.77
N TYR A 477 13.72 23.64 -10.00
CA TYR A 477 15.06 23.77 -10.57
C TYR A 477 15.08 24.49 -11.92
N ASN A 478 14.09 25.37 -12.17
CA ASN A 478 14.00 26.22 -13.38
C ASN A 478 14.06 25.43 -14.71
N GLY A 479 13.47 24.25 -14.75
CA GLY A 479 13.45 23.41 -15.96
C GLY A 479 14.82 22.85 -16.36
N ARG A 480 15.76 22.73 -15.43
CA ARG A 480 17.06 22.10 -15.67
C ARG A 480 16.91 20.58 -15.65
N TYR A 481 16.37 20.04 -16.73
CA TYR A 481 16.12 18.60 -16.87
C TYR A 481 17.42 17.82 -17.06
N SER A 482 17.72 16.89 -16.16
CA SER A 482 18.87 16.01 -16.24
C SER A 482 18.43 14.58 -15.97
N GLU A 483 18.73 13.67 -16.91
CA GLU A 483 18.48 12.21 -16.84
C GLU A 483 17.02 11.83 -16.50
N THR A 484 16.05 12.66 -16.89
CA THR A 484 14.63 12.41 -16.65
C THR A 484 13.83 12.11 -17.92
N LYS A 485 14.44 12.29 -19.09
CA LYS A 485 13.82 11.95 -20.37
C LYS A 485 14.18 10.52 -20.73
N LEU A 486 13.18 9.68 -20.81
CA LEU A 486 13.31 8.32 -21.35
C LEU A 486 13.35 8.40 -22.89
N GLY A 487 14.13 7.54 -23.50
CA GLY A 487 14.19 7.44 -24.96
C GLY A 487 12.89 6.93 -25.58
N THR A 488 12.93 6.58 -26.85
CA THR A 488 11.78 6.04 -27.60
C THR A 488 11.62 4.51 -27.46
N SER A 489 12.47 3.86 -26.70
CA SER A 489 12.44 2.41 -26.47
C SER A 489 11.99 2.09 -25.04
N PRO A 490 11.29 0.95 -24.84
CA PRO A 490 10.71 0.09 -25.86
C PRO A 490 9.40 0.63 -26.43
N ASP A 491 8.90 -0.01 -27.48
CA ASP A 491 7.50 0.04 -27.86
C ASP A 491 6.73 -0.92 -26.93
N PHE A 492 5.89 -0.42 -26.02
CA PHE A 492 5.23 -1.21 -25.01
C PHE A 492 4.24 -2.23 -25.56
N VAL A 493 3.60 -1.95 -26.70
CA VAL A 493 2.73 -2.90 -27.38
C VAL A 493 3.55 -4.11 -27.85
N LYS A 494 4.63 -3.87 -28.60
CA LYS A 494 5.50 -4.94 -29.07
C LYS A 494 6.18 -5.70 -27.92
N LEU A 495 6.51 -5.00 -26.83
CA LEU A 495 7.06 -5.61 -25.64
C LEU A 495 6.07 -6.62 -25.05
N ALA A 496 4.82 -6.24 -24.85
CA ALA A 496 3.79 -7.14 -24.34
C ALA A 496 3.51 -8.31 -25.29
N GLU A 497 3.39 -8.05 -26.58
CA GLU A 497 3.20 -9.07 -27.61
C GLU A 497 4.36 -10.09 -27.63
N SER A 498 5.60 -9.66 -27.37
CA SER A 498 6.75 -10.56 -27.29
C SER A 498 6.69 -11.54 -26.12
N PHE A 499 5.93 -11.22 -25.06
CA PHE A 499 5.59 -12.12 -23.95
C PHE A 499 4.28 -12.91 -24.19
N GLY A 500 3.61 -12.71 -25.34
CA GLY A 500 2.33 -13.34 -25.64
C GLY A 500 1.14 -12.70 -24.91
N VAL A 501 1.30 -11.49 -24.38
CA VAL A 501 0.23 -10.71 -23.74
C VAL A 501 -0.37 -9.77 -24.77
N ASN A 502 -1.71 -9.75 -24.88
CA ASN A 502 -2.42 -8.82 -25.73
C ASN A 502 -2.12 -7.37 -25.32
N ALA A 503 -2.04 -6.46 -26.29
CA ALA A 503 -1.79 -5.06 -25.99
C ALA A 503 -2.50 -4.12 -26.95
N THR A 504 -2.85 -2.92 -26.46
CA THR A 504 -3.49 -1.88 -27.25
C THR A 504 -2.90 -0.52 -26.92
N ARG A 505 -2.51 0.25 -27.96
CA ARG A 505 -2.10 1.65 -27.79
C ARG A 505 -3.31 2.56 -27.84
N ILE A 506 -3.42 3.44 -26.86
CA ILE A 506 -4.51 4.39 -26.65
C ILE A 506 -3.96 5.80 -26.84
N THR A 507 -4.56 6.55 -27.77
CA THR A 507 -4.11 7.90 -28.14
C THR A 507 -5.23 8.93 -28.21
N LYS A 508 -6.50 8.48 -28.13
CA LYS A 508 -7.67 9.35 -28.30
C LYS A 508 -8.61 9.28 -27.11
N PRO A 509 -9.31 10.36 -26.81
CA PRO A 509 -10.36 10.42 -25.80
C PRO A 509 -11.40 9.31 -25.95
N GLY A 510 -11.80 8.71 -24.82
CA GLY A 510 -12.81 7.65 -24.78
C GLY A 510 -12.29 6.24 -25.10
N GLU A 511 -11.12 6.11 -25.73
CA GLU A 511 -10.54 4.79 -26.06
C GLU A 511 -10.20 3.98 -24.79
N THR A 512 -9.74 4.63 -23.72
CA THR A 512 -9.43 3.97 -22.43
C THR A 512 -10.65 3.25 -21.88
N LYS A 513 -11.79 3.93 -21.89
CA LYS A 513 -13.06 3.40 -21.39
C LYS A 513 -13.54 2.18 -22.19
N VAL A 514 -13.37 2.21 -23.51
CA VAL A 514 -13.76 1.10 -24.41
C VAL A 514 -12.82 -0.09 -24.19
N ALA A 515 -11.51 0.14 -24.20
CA ALA A 515 -10.50 -0.90 -24.03
C ALA A 515 -10.62 -1.59 -22.66
N LEU A 516 -10.83 -0.81 -21.60
CA LEU A 516 -10.97 -1.34 -20.25
C LEU A 516 -12.24 -2.20 -20.09
N LYS A 517 -13.37 -1.78 -20.66
CA LYS A 517 -14.60 -2.60 -20.64
C LYS A 517 -14.42 -3.92 -21.37
N SER A 518 -13.72 -3.93 -22.51
CA SER A 518 -13.39 -5.16 -23.24
C SER A 518 -12.49 -6.05 -22.38
N ALA A 519 -11.41 -5.50 -21.83
CA ALA A 519 -10.45 -6.23 -21.01
C ALA A 519 -11.11 -6.93 -19.79
N ILE A 520 -11.99 -6.22 -19.08
CA ILE A 520 -12.74 -6.80 -17.95
C ILE A 520 -13.64 -7.95 -18.41
N LYS A 521 -14.31 -7.78 -19.56
CA LYS A 521 -15.21 -8.81 -20.10
C LYS A 521 -14.46 -10.05 -20.58
N ASP A 522 -13.32 -9.83 -21.24
CA ASP A 522 -12.51 -10.91 -21.81
C ASP A 522 -11.79 -11.70 -20.72
N ASN A 523 -11.53 -11.06 -19.56
CA ASN A 523 -10.88 -11.66 -18.38
C ASN A 523 -9.56 -12.36 -18.73
N GLU A 524 -8.73 -11.69 -19.55
CA GLU A 524 -7.40 -12.13 -19.96
C GLU A 524 -6.34 -11.08 -19.60
N PRO A 525 -5.06 -11.48 -19.44
CA PRO A 525 -3.98 -10.53 -19.27
C PRO A 525 -3.85 -9.58 -20.46
N ILE A 526 -3.80 -8.27 -20.19
CA ILE A 526 -3.69 -7.25 -21.25
C ILE A 526 -2.85 -6.06 -20.79
N LEU A 527 -2.12 -5.45 -21.73
CA LEU A 527 -1.44 -4.18 -21.53
C LEU A 527 -2.14 -3.07 -22.31
N LEU A 528 -2.48 -1.98 -21.64
CA LEU A 528 -2.99 -0.74 -22.26
C LEU A 528 -1.88 0.31 -22.21
N ASP A 529 -1.32 0.64 -23.38
CA ASP A 529 -0.27 1.65 -23.55
C ASP A 529 -0.92 3.00 -23.86
N VAL A 530 -1.04 3.85 -22.86
CA VAL A 530 -1.80 5.11 -22.92
C VAL A 530 -0.84 6.29 -23.06
N ILE A 531 -0.86 6.94 -24.23
CA ILE A 531 -0.01 8.10 -24.52
C ILE A 531 -0.62 9.34 -23.85
N ILE A 532 0.10 9.87 -22.85
CA ILE A 532 -0.35 11.03 -22.08
C ILE A 532 0.54 12.25 -22.29
N ASP A 533 0.00 13.44 -21.93
CA ASP A 533 0.74 14.69 -21.94
C ASP A 533 1.85 14.70 -20.88
N LYS A 534 3.10 14.90 -21.32
CA LYS A 534 4.28 14.94 -20.43
C LYS A 534 4.40 16.23 -19.61
N ASP A 535 3.77 17.30 -20.07
CA ASP A 535 3.89 18.63 -19.46
C ASP A 535 2.78 18.91 -18.44
N GLU A 536 1.84 17.96 -18.28
CA GLU A 536 0.81 18.05 -17.24
C GLU A 536 1.43 17.82 -15.85
N THR A 537 1.11 18.71 -14.89
CA THR A 537 1.68 18.71 -13.55
C THR A 537 0.60 18.61 -12.47
N LEU A 538 0.95 18.00 -11.34
CA LEU A 538 0.13 17.93 -10.14
C LEU A 538 0.47 19.09 -9.20
N PRO A 539 -0.51 19.72 -8.56
CA PRO A 539 -0.24 20.62 -7.44
C PRO A 539 0.53 19.88 -6.34
N MET A 540 1.44 20.58 -5.70
CA MET A 540 2.23 20.00 -4.61
C MET A 540 2.64 21.03 -3.57
N VAL A 541 2.86 20.59 -2.36
CA VAL A 541 3.54 21.37 -1.32
C VAL A 541 5.05 21.20 -1.51
N PRO A 542 5.82 22.28 -1.72
CA PRO A 542 7.27 22.16 -1.83
C PRO A 542 7.91 21.56 -0.57
N PRO A 543 9.02 20.81 -0.68
CA PRO A 543 9.75 20.34 0.48
C PRO A 543 10.10 21.48 1.45
N GLY A 544 9.73 21.33 2.73
CA GLY A 544 9.97 22.33 3.76
C GLY A 544 8.96 23.48 3.82
N ALA A 545 7.95 23.51 2.97
CA ALA A 545 6.84 24.44 3.04
C ALA A 545 5.73 23.98 4.01
N ALA A 546 4.86 24.89 4.45
CA ALA A 546 3.67 24.55 5.20
C ALA A 546 2.67 23.77 4.34
N ILE A 547 1.82 22.95 4.97
CA ILE A 547 0.94 22.01 4.27
C ILE A 547 -0.06 22.70 3.34
N ASP A 548 -0.42 23.95 3.60
CA ASP A 548 -1.31 24.80 2.82
C ASP A 548 -0.59 25.66 1.76
N GLU A 549 0.75 25.70 1.78
CA GLU A 549 1.58 26.43 0.80
C GLU A 549 1.78 25.59 -0.48
N MET A 550 0.69 25.29 -1.19
CA MET A 550 0.76 24.52 -2.43
C MET A 550 1.22 25.36 -3.61
N ILE A 551 2.05 24.78 -4.49
CA ILE A 551 2.43 25.34 -5.80
C ILE A 551 1.81 24.50 -6.93
N GLY A 552 1.53 25.16 -8.06
CA GLY A 552 0.72 24.58 -9.13
C GLY A 552 -0.77 24.59 -8.75
N GLU A 553 -1.61 24.72 -9.72
CA GLU A 553 -3.07 24.73 -9.52
C GLU A 553 -3.74 23.91 -10.60
N TYR A 554 -4.80 23.19 -10.22
CA TYR A 554 -5.73 22.66 -11.21
C TYR A 554 -6.64 23.78 -11.71
N LYS A 555 -7.03 23.70 -12.98
CA LYS A 555 -8.21 24.44 -13.43
C LYS A 555 -9.44 23.89 -12.70
N LEU A 556 -10.23 24.74 -12.10
CA LEU A 556 -11.39 24.33 -11.31
C LEU A 556 -12.65 24.33 -12.19
N GLU A 557 -13.65 23.53 -11.81
CA GLU A 557 -14.93 23.48 -12.53
C GLU A 557 -15.65 24.84 -12.55
N LYS A 558 -15.47 25.65 -11.50
CA LYS A 558 -16.06 27.00 -11.37
C LYS A 558 -15.42 28.07 -12.26
N ASP A 559 -14.28 27.77 -12.90
CA ASP A 559 -13.53 28.72 -13.74
C ASP A 559 -14.04 28.77 -15.20
N VAL A 560 -15.27 28.30 -15.44
CA VAL A 560 -15.93 28.25 -16.76
C VAL A 560 -16.98 29.35 -16.89
#